data_8a7ecf7e7b72baa325e67d6db9862dd3
#
_entry.id   8a7ecf7e7b72baa325e67d6db9862dd3
#
_cell.length_a   1.000
_cell.length_b   1.000
_cell.length_c   1.000
_cell.angle_alpha   90.00
_cell.angle_beta   90.00
_cell.angle_gamma   90.00
#
_symmetry.space_group_name_H-M   'P 1'
#
loop_
_entity.id
_entity.type
_entity.pdbx_description
1 polymer ?
#
loop_
_entity_poly.entity_id
_entity_poly.type
_entity_poly.pdbx_seq_one_letter_code
_entity_poly.pdbx_strand_id
1 'polypeptide(L)'
;MYNAKSMKAEEFICHEEILDTLAYAEANKNNKELLEQIIAKAKLRKGLSHREASVLLACEDEKLVQEMFALAEQIKKDFYGNRIVLFAPLYLSNYCINHCVYCPYHATNKHIGRKKLTQDEVRAEVIALQDMGHKRLALEAGEDPVNNPIKYILDCIKTIYSIKHKNGAIRRVNVNIAATTVENYRKLKEAGIGTYILFQETYHKESYENLHPRGPKHNYAYHTEAMDRAMEGGIDDVGLGVLFGLERYRYELAGLLMHAEHLEAVHGVGPHTISVPRIKRADDIDPGVFDNGIDDATFCKIIAIIRIAVPYTGMIISTRENQAVREKALHLGISQISGGSRTSVGGYTEDVRPTDTEQFDVSDQRSLDEVIEWLMELGFLPSFCTACYRAGRTGDRFMELCKSKQIQNCCHPNALLTLKEYLEDYASPATKALGEKLVQDELPNIPQEKVREVCIERLQKIAQGERDFRF
;
A
#
# COMPACT_ATOMS: atom_id res chain seq x y z
N MET A 1 -6.06 -29.15 -6.94
CA MET A 1 -7.48 -28.71 -6.77
C MET A 1 -7.50 -27.50 -5.85
N TYR A 2 -8.21 -26.45 -6.21
CA TYR A 2 -8.30 -25.22 -5.43
C TYR A 2 -8.84 -25.45 -4.01
N ASN A 3 -8.12 -24.94 -3.03
CA ASN A 3 -8.51 -24.98 -1.63
C ASN A 3 -8.02 -23.75 -0.88
N ALA A 4 -8.89 -22.77 -0.70
CA ALA A 4 -8.58 -21.54 0.01
C ALA A 4 -8.11 -21.74 1.47
N LYS A 5 -8.38 -22.90 2.08
CA LYS A 5 -7.96 -23.23 3.45
C LYS A 5 -6.67 -24.02 3.54
N SER A 6 -6.03 -24.33 2.42
CA SER A 6 -4.75 -25.02 2.41
C SER A 6 -3.62 -24.06 2.81
N MET A 7 -2.61 -24.58 3.52
CA MET A 7 -1.37 -23.86 3.85
C MET A 7 -0.30 -24.04 2.76
N LYS A 8 -0.64 -24.69 1.64
CA LYS A 8 0.29 -24.91 0.53
C LYS A 8 0.00 -23.92 -0.61
N ALA A 9 1.00 -23.17 -1.00
CA ALA A 9 0.90 -22.15 -2.05
C ALA A 9 0.16 -22.61 -3.30
N GLU A 10 0.52 -23.77 -3.84
CA GLU A 10 -0.02 -24.31 -5.11
C GLU A 10 -1.47 -24.84 -4.98
N GLU A 11 -2.01 -24.96 -3.77
CA GLU A 11 -3.39 -25.37 -3.53
C GLU A 11 -4.32 -24.15 -3.35
N PHE A 12 -3.86 -23.08 -2.67
CA PHE A 12 -4.65 -21.87 -2.56
C PHE A 12 -4.42 -20.87 -3.73
N ILE A 13 -3.29 -20.96 -4.43
CA ILE A 13 -3.05 -20.35 -5.75
C ILE A 13 -3.03 -21.48 -6.77
N CYS A 14 -4.20 -22.02 -7.09
CA CYS A 14 -4.33 -23.16 -7.98
C CYS A 14 -4.33 -22.71 -9.45
N HIS A 15 -3.32 -23.10 -10.20
CA HIS A 15 -3.14 -22.72 -11.61
C HIS A 15 -4.34 -23.10 -12.48
N GLU A 16 -4.85 -24.33 -12.32
CA GLU A 16 -5.99 -24.84 -13.08
C GLU A 16 -7.26 -24.03 -12.76
N GLU A 17 -7.50 -23.68 -11.49
CA GLU A 17 -8.63 -22.82 -11.11
C GLU A 17 -8.53 -21.44 -11.74
N ILE A 18 -7.32 -20.87 -11.82
CA ILE A 18 -7.12 -19.57 -12.50
C ILE A 18 -7.45 -19.70 -13.98
N LEU A 19 -6.94 -20.73 -14.67
CA LEU A 19 -7.23 -20.96 -16.09
C LEU A 19 -8.73 -21.14 -16.36
N ASP A 20 -9.41 -21.94 -15.54
CA ASP A 20 -10.87 -22.14 -15.61
C ASP A 20 -11.62 -20.83 -15.36
N THR A 21 -11.15 -20.03 -14.40
CA THR A 21 -11.71 -18.70 -14.11
C THR A 21 -11.58 -17.76 -15.29
N LEU A 22 -10.39 -17.72 -15.93
CA LEU A 22 -10.17 -16.87 -17.11
C LEU A 22 -11.01 -17.32 -18.32
N ALA A 23 -11.13 -18.62 -18.54
CA ALA A 23 -11.98 -19.17 -19.61
C ALA A 23 -13.46 -18.84 -19.36
N TYR A 24 -13.92 -18.99 -18.12
CA TYR A 24 -15.28 -18.62 -17.72
C TYR A 24 -15.53 -17.11 -17.90
N ALA A 25 -14.61 -16.27 -17.48
CA ALA A 25 -14.71 -14.83 -17.61
C ALA A 25 -14.78 -14.40 -19.09
N GLU A 26 -13.94 -14.97 -19.94
CA GLU A 26 -13.96 -14.68 -21.38
C GLU A 26 -15.27 -15.12 -22.05
N ALA A 27 -15.78 -16.28 -21.69
CA ALA A 27 -17.08 -16.79 -22.20
C ALA A 27 -18.27 -15.91 -21.76
N ASN A 28 -18.15 -15.21 -20.64
CA ASN A 28 -19.24 -14.41 -20.05
C ASN A 28 -19.01 -12.89 -20.11
N LYS A 29 -17.98 -12.40 -20.80
CA LYS A 29 -17.63 -10.97 -20.84
C LYS A 29 -18.74 -10.06 -21.39
N ASN A 30 -19.63 -10.60 -22.20
CA ASN A 30 -20.79 -9.93 -22.80
C ASN A 30 -22.15 -10.46 -22.24
N ASN A 31 -22.12 -11.28 -21.20
CA ASN A 31 -23.33 -11.78 -20.54
C ASN A 31 -23.87 -10.69 -19.60
N LYS A 32 -24.71 -9.82 -20.16
CA LYS A 32 -25.23 -8.64 -19.46
C LYS A 32 -25.98 -9.00 -18.17
N GLU A 33 -26.80 -10.04 -18.22
CA GLU A 33 -27.56 -10.48 -17.03
C GLU A 33 -26.62 -10.88 -15.88
N LEU A 34 -25.60 -11.69 -16.17
CA LEU A 34 -24.61 -12.09 -15.18
C LEU A 34 -23.82 -10.88 -14.65
N LEU A 35 -23.39 -9.97 -15.53
CA LEU A 35 -22.66 -8.76 -15.15
C LEU A 35 -23.48 -7.88 -14.22
N GLU A 36 -24.76 -7.64 -14.53
CA GLU A 36 -25.69 -6.88 -13.68
C GLU A 36 -25.93 -7.57 -12.32
N GLN A 37 -26.04 -8.90 -12.29
CA GLN A 37 -26.16 -9.68 -11.04
C GLN A 37 -24.91 -9.52 -10.17
N ILE A 38 -23.71 -9.60 -10.74
CA ILE A 38 -22.44 -9.43 -10.01
C ILE A 38 -22.33 -7.99 -9.48
N ILE A 39 -22.67 -6.98 -10.28
CA ILE A 39 -22.66 -5.58 -9.84
C ILE A 39 -23.69 -5.38 -8.71
N ALA A 40 -24.88 -5.97 -8.79
CA ALA A 40 -25.88 -5.92 -7.73
C ALA A 40 -25.37 -6.55 -6.42
N LYS A 41 -24.67 -7.68 -6.51
CA LYS A 41 -23.98 -8.29 -5.36
C LYS A 41 -22.92 -7.38 -4.79
N ALA A 42 -22.10 -6.76 -5.63
CA ALA A 42 -21.05 -5.82 -5.21
C ALA A 42 -21.60 -4.62 -4.44
N LYS A 43 -22.80 -4.13 -4.79
CA LYS A 43 -23.51 -3.07 -4.06
C LYS A 43 -23.82 -3.42 -2.60
N LEU A 44 -23.79 -4.70 -2.23
CA LEU A 44 -23.95 -5.15 -0.83
C LEU A 44 -22.66 -4.94 0.00
N ARG A 45 -21.52 -4.61 -0.61
CA ARG A 45 -20.19 -4.36 0.01
C ARG A 45 -19.64 -5.55 0.82
N LYS A 46 -19.98 -6.76 0.41
CA LYS A 46 -19.50 -8.00 1.04
C LYS A 46 -18.33 -8.65 0.32
N GLY A 47 -17.84 -8.00 -0.75
CA GLY A 47 -16.78 -8.53 -1.61
C GLY A 47 -17.32 -9.42 -2.73
N LEU A 48 -16.41 -9.77 -3.63
CA LEU A 48 -16.65 -10.70 -4.75
C LEU A 48 -15.58 -11.78 -4.74
N SER A 49 -15.93 -12.96 -5.26
CA SER A 49 -14.95 -14.01 -5.53
C SER A 49 -14.02 -13.64 -6.69
N HIS A 50 -12.86 -14.32 -6.77
CA HIS A 50 -11.93 -14.20 -7.88
C HIS A 50 -12.62 -14.45 -9.24
N ARG A 51 -13.57 -15.40 -9.33
CA ARG A 51 -14.34 -15.66 -10.56
C ARG A 51 -15.25 -14.49 -10.94
N GLU A 52 -16.03 -13.99 -10.00
CA GLU A 52 -16.93 -12.84 -10.23
C GLU A 52 -16.14 -11.58 -10.63
N ALA A 53 -15.06 -11.29 -9.94
CA ALA A 53 -14.19 -10.16 -10.25
C ALA A 53 -13.53 -10.31 -11.64
N SER A 54 -13.13 -11.52 -12.03
CA SER A 54 -12.57 -11.79 -13.35
C SER A 54 -13.58 -11.58 -14.47
N VAL A 55 -14.86 -11.91 -14.25
CA VAL A 55 -15.95 -11.61 -15.20
C VAL A 55 -16.13 -10.10 -15.37
N LEU A 56 -16.13 -9.32 -14.27
CA LEU A 56 -16.19 -7.86 -14.33
C LEU A 56 -14.97 -7.27 -15.05
N LEU A 57 -13.77 -7.83 -14.82
CA LEU A 57 -12.56 -7.38 -15.51
C LEU A 57 -12.61 -7.66 -17.02
N ALA A 58 -13.22 -8.77 -17.43
CA ALA A 58 -13.37 -9.12 -18.83
C ALA A 58 -14.46 -8.30 -19.57
N CYS A 59 -15.40 -7.66 -18.86
CA CYS A 59 -16.50 -6.87 -19.42
C CYS A 59 -16.00 -5.78 -20.38
N GLU A 60 -16.62 -5.70 -21.58
CA GLU A 60 -16.30 -4.71 -22.62
C GLU A 60 -17.43 -3.66 -22.78
N ASP A 61 -18.56 -3.80 -22.09
CA ASP A 61 -19.65 -2.81 -22.12
C ASP A 61 -19.25 -1.54 -21.36
N GLU A 62 -19.05 -0.45 -22.09
CA GLU A 62 -18.60 0.85 -21.55
C GLU A 62 -19.54 1.39 -20.46
N LYS A 63 -20.85 1.18 -20.58
CA LYS A 63 -21.83 1.66 -19.60
C LYS A 63 -21.65 0.91 -18.28
N LEU A 64 -21.49 -0.40 -18.33
CA LEU A 64 -21.24 -1.22 -17.14
C LEU A 64 -19.88 -0.90 -16.54
N VAL A 65 -18.84 -0.64 -17.35
CA VAL A 65 -17.53 -0.21 -16.84
C VAL A 65 -17.64 1.12 -16.10
N GLN A 66 -18.38 2.10 -16.63
CA GLN A 66 -18.61 3.36 -15.90
C GLN A 66 -19.43 3.16 -14.61
N GLU A 67 -20.39 2.25 -14.60
CA GLU A 67 -21.12 1.88 -13.38
C GLU A 67 -20.18 1.24 -12.34
N MET A 68 -19.26 0.38 -12.75
CA MET A 68 -18.23 -0.20 -11.88
C MET A 68 -17.32 0.88 -11.30
N PHE A 69 -16.90 1.87 -12.09
CA PHE A 69 -16.07 2.98 -11.62
C PHE A 69 -16.80 3.82 -10.56
N ALA A 70 -18.05 4.19 -10.83
CA ALA A 70 -18.88 4.90 -9.87
C ALA A 70 -19.10 4.08 -8.58
N LEU A 71 -19.30 2.76 -8.71
CA LEU A 71 -19.45 1.86 -7.57
C LEU A 71 -18.15 1.77 -6.74
N ALA A 72 -16.99 1.67 -7.39
CA ALA A 72 -15.69 1.62 -6.71
C ALA A 72 -15.44 2.92 -5.91
N GLU A 73 -15.72 4.07 -6.49
CA GLU A 73 -15.65 5.37 -5.80
C GLU A 73 -16.59 5.41 -4.59
N GLN A 74 -17.83 4.96 -4.75
CA GLN A 74 -18.81 4.94 -3.66
C GLN A 74 -18.39 3.98 -2.54
N ILE A 75 -17.87 2.79 -2.88
CA ILE A 75 -17.33 1.84 -1.89
C ILE A 75 -16.18 2.47 -1.10
N LYS A 76 -15.24 3.14 -1.78
CA LYS A 76 -14.15 3.84 -1.10
C LYS A 76 -14.69 4.90 -0.13
N LYS A 77 -15.68 5.70 -0.56
CA LYS A 77 -16.34 6.71 0.29
C LYS A 77 -17.05 6.08 1.49
N ASP A 78 -17.70 4.95 1.30
CA ASP A 78 -18.44 4.25 2.37
C ASP A 78 -17.53 3.72 3.49
N PHE A 79 -16.32 3.23 3.16
CA PHE A 79 -15.37 2.67 4.13
C PHE A 79 -14.36 3.70 4.64
N TYR A 80 -13.84 4.53 3.76
CA TYR A 80 -12.70 5.40 4.05
C TYR A 80 -13.03 6.90 4.01
N GLY A 81 -14.23 7.27 3.58
CA GLY A 81 -14.57 8.68 3.32
C GLY A 81 -13.71 9.26 2.20
N ASN A 82 -13.45 10.56 2.27
CA ASN A 82 -12.55 11.27 1.35
C ASN A 82 -11.07 11.27 1.80
N ARG A 83 -10.72 10.53 2.86
CA ARG A 83 -9.36 10.50 3.42
C ARG A 83 -8.38 9.79 2.49
N ILE A 84 -7.18 10.37 2.41
CA ILE A 84 -6.02 9.76 1.76
C ILE A 84 -4.88 9.74 2.77
N VAL A 85 -4.39 8.53 3.06
CA VAL A 85 -3.28 8.35 4.00
C VAL A 85 -1.95 8.52 3.29
N LEU A 86 -1.07 9.33 3.88
CA LEU A 86 0.25 9.65 3.35
C LEU A 86 1.36 8.87 4.06
N PHE A 87 2.36 8.44 3.31
CA PHE A 87 3.59 7.83 3.82
C PHE A 87 4.78 8.15 2.92
N ALA A 88 5.99 7.86 3.38
CA ALA A 88 7.19 7.87 2.56
C ALA A 88 7.91 6.51 2.65
N PRO A 89 8.53 6.02 1.57
CA PRO A 89 9.47 4.92 1.64
C PRO A 89 10.78 5.39 2.28
N LEU A 90 11.45 4.50 2.99
CA LEU A 90 12.83 4.70 3.46
C LEU A 90 13.65 3.47 3.10
N TYR A 91 14.57 3.65 2.15
CA TYR A 91 15.47 2.60 1.67
C TYR A 91 16.67 2.47 2.59
N LEU A 92 16.73 1.36 3.33
CA LEU A 92 17.80 1.11 4.30
C LEU A 92 19.07 0.54 3.65
N SER A 93 18.88 -0.28 2.60
CA SER A 93 19.99 -0.94 1.91
C SER A 93 19.55 -1.50 0.56
N ASN A 94 20.43 -1.39 -0.45
CA ASN A 94 20.26 -2.04 -1.75
C ASN A 94 21.15 -3.27 -1.95
N TYR A 95 21.83 -3.76 -0.90
CA TYR A 95 22.49 -5.06 -0.95
C TYR A 95 21.47 -6.17 -1.09
N CYS A 96 21.60 -7.00 -2.13
CA CYS A 96 20.69 -8.11 -2.41
C CYS A 96 21.44 -9.27 -3.06
N ILE A 97 21.09 -10.50 -2.66
CA ILE A 97 21.68 -11.74 -3.21
C ILE A 97 20.78 -12.42 -4.25
N ASN A 98 19.57 -11.90 -4.49
CA ASN A 98 18.65 -12.40 -5.50
C ASN A 98 19.00 -11.90 -6.90
N HIS A 99 18.48 -12.61 -7.90
CA HIS A 99 18.70 -12.31 -9.31
C HIS A 99 17.38 -11.95 -10.02
N CYS A 100 16.52 -11.16 -9.36
CA CYS A 100 15.23 -10.74 -9.94
C CYS A 100 15.46 -9.90 -11.19
N VAL A 101 14.98 -10.33 -12.35
CA VAL A 101 15.25 -9.69 -13.66
C VAL A 101 14.54 -8.33 -13.85
N TYR A 102 13.66 -7.96 -12.93
CA TYR A 102 12.88 -6.70 -12.95
C TYR A 102 13.33 -5.69 -11.88
N CYS A 103 14.35 -6.01 -11.08
CA CYS A 103 14.77 -5.19 -9.95
C CYS A 103 16.24 -4.77 -10.08
N PRO A 104 16.59 -3.49 -10.06
CA PRO A 104 17.99 -3.03 -10.22
C PRO A 104 18.89 -3.49 -9.07
N TYR A 105 18.33 -3.92 -7.95
CA TYR A 105 19.10 -4.46 -6.81
C TYR A 105 19.60 -5.88 -7.02
N HIS A 106 19.27 -6.53 -8.16
CA HIS A 106 19.73 -7.90 -8.43
C HIS A 106 21.26 -8.05 -8.33
N ALA A 107 21.71 -9.20 -7.83
CA ALA A 107 23.11 -9.43 -7.48
C ALA A 107 24.11 -9.28 -8.64
N THR A 108 23.66 -9.45 -9.88
CA THR A 108 24.49 -9.31 -11.09
C THR A 108 24.60 -7.89 -11.62
N ASN A 109 23.77 -6.95 -11.17
CA ASN A 109 23.92 -5.54 -11.54
C ASN A 109 25.18 -4.96 -10.89
N LYS A 110 26.14 -4.62 -11.75
CA LYS A 110 27.43 -4.02 -11.36
C LYS A 110 27.49 -2.50 -11.52
N HIS A 111 26.43 -1.92 -12.08
CA HIS A 111 26.35 -0.49 -12.32
C HIS A 111 25.86 0.25 -11.09
N ILE A 112 24.92 -0.34 -10.36
CA ILE A 112 24.35 0.29 -9.17
C ILE A 112 25.36 0.33 -8.01
N GLY A 113 25.57 1.51 -7.43
CA GLY A 113 26.34 1.67 -6.19
C GLY A 113 25.69 0.96 -5.02
N ARG A 114 26.38 0.00 -4.39
CA ARG A 114 25.85 -0.69 -3.20
C ARG A 114 26.03 0.15 -1.96
N LYS A 115 24.93 0.45 -1.27
CA LYS A 115 24.89 1.24 -0.05
C LYS A 115 24.00 0.57 1.00
N LYS A 116 24.41 0.71 2.25
CA LYS A 116 23.63 0.34 3.43
C LYS A 116 23.79 1.47 4.45
N LEU A 117 22.70 1.96 4.98
CA LEU A 117 22.73 3.06 5.94
C LEU A 117 23.31 2.59 7.29
N THR A 118 24.22 3.37 7.83
CA THR A 118 24.61 3.31 9.23
C THR A 118 23.47 3.84 10.11
N GLN A 119 23.52 3.62 11.42
CA GLN A 119 22.49 4.15 12.33
C GLN A 119 22.46 5.68 12.37
N ASP A 120 23.60 6.34 12.15
CA ASP A 120 23.68 7.79 12.07
C ASP A 120 23.06 8.31 10.75
N GLU A 121 23.29 7.63 9.63
CA GLU A 121 22.62 7.94 8.36
C GLU A 121 21.12 7.71 8.44
N VAL A 122 20.65 6.62 9.07
CA VAL A 122 19.22 6.39 9.35
C VAL A 122 18.64 7.55 10.15
N ARG A 123 19.39 8.06 11.15
CA ARG A 123 18.97 9.22 11.94
C ARG A 123 18.83 10.46 11.08
N ALA A 124 19.81 10.74 10.23
CA ALA A 124 19.80 11.90 9.33
C ALA A 124 18.61 11.84 8.35
N GLU A 125 18.39 10.71 7.69
CA GLU A 125 17.26 10.48 6.79
C GLU A 125 15.91 10.70 7.48
N VAL A 126 15.77 10.19 8.71
CA VAL A 126 14.51 10.32 9.48
C VAL A 126 14.29 11.78 9.91
N ILE A 127 15.33 12.52 10.25
CA ILE A 127 15.23 13.95 10.56
C ILE A 127 14.75 14.72 9.31
N ALA A 128 15.33 14.45 8.14
CA ALA A 128 14.90 15.06 6.88
C ALA A 128 13.43 14.74 6.57
N LEU A 129 13.00 13.49 6.77
CA LEU A 129 11.60 13.08 6.61
C LEU A 129 10.66 13.75 7.63
N GLN A 130 11.11 13.96 8.85
CA GLN A 130 10.33 14.68 9.87
C GLN A 130 10.25 16.18 9.55
N ASP A 131 11.30 16.78 8.99
CA ASP A 131 11.27 18.17 8.51
C ASP A 131 10.33 18.38 7.33
N MET A 132 10.08 17.34 6.52
CA MET A 132 9.01 17.34 5.51
C MET A 132 7.60 17.17 6.11
N GLY A 133 7.48 16.74 7.35
CA GLY A 133 6.20 16.48 8.04
C GLY A 133 5.72 15.05 8.05
N HIS A 134 6.51 14.09 7.55
CA HIS A 134 6.14 12.68 7.57
C HIS A 134 6.06 12.12 9.00
N LYS A 135 5.04 11.25 9.23
CA LYS A 135 4.81 10.55 10.51
C LYS A 135 4.74 9.03 10.32
N ARG A 136 4.85 8.56 9.08
CA ARG A 136 4.63 7.17 8.67
C ARG A 136 5.60 6.79 7.58
N LEU A 137 6.33 5.69 7.77
CA LEU A 137 7.33 5.19 6.82
C LEU A 137 7.00 3.78 6.36
N ALA A 138 7.46 3.43 5.16
CA ALA A 138 7.62 2.07 4.68
C ALA A 138 9.12 1.79 4.52
N LEU A 139 9.66 0.85 5.27
CA LEU A 139 11.07 0.47 5.21
C LEU A 139 11.28 -0.53 4.07
N GLU A 140 12.29 -0.26 3.27
CA GLU A 140 12.68 -1.07 2.12
C GLU A 140 14.12 -1.56 2.28
N ALA A 141 14.37 -2.84 2.04
CA ALA A 141 15.73 -3.40 2.03
C ALA A 141 15.82 -4.60 1.10
N GLY A 142 16.94 -4.73 0.38
CA GLY A 142 17.24 -5.93 -0.38
C GLY A 142 17.49 -7.13 0.55
N GLU A 143 17.33 -8.34 0.02
CA GLU A 143 17.56 -9.58 0.74
C GLU A 143 19.04 -9.93 0.75
N ASP A 144 19.69 -9.76 1.88
CA ASP A 144 21.09 -10.15 2.09
C ASP A 144 21.30 -10.51 3.56
N PRO A 145 21.43 -11.79 3.91
CA PRO A 145 21.55 -12.20 5.31
C PRO A 145 22.86 -11.73 5.98
N VAL A 146 23.86 -11.35 5.20
CA VAL A 146 25.12 -10.81 5.72
C VAL A 146 25.05 -9.31 5.92
N ASN A 147 24.60 -8.57 4.91
CA ASN A 147 24.54 -7.12 4.98
C ASN A 147 23.25 -6.61 5.68
N ASN A 148 22.13 -7.28 5.48
CA ASN A 148 20.81 -6.89 5.99
C ASN A 148 20.20 -7.97 6.92
N PRO A 149 20.92 -8.49 7.93
CA PRO A 149 20.34 -9.46 8.86
C PRO A 149 19.15 -8.82 9.58
N ILE A 150 18.21 -9.65 10.06
CA ILE A 150 17.01 -9.16 10.78
C ILE A 150 17.38 -8.20 11.92
N LYS A 151 18.49 -8.46 12.61
CA LYS A 151 18.99 -7.58 13.67
C LYS A 151 19.21 -6.15 13.19
N TYR A 152 19.75 -5.96 11.98
CA TYR A 152 19.95 -4.64 11.40
C TYR A 152 18.62 -3.92 11.18
N ILE A 153 17.62 -4.61 10.64
CA ILE A 153 16.27 -4.05 10.44
C ILE A 153 15.65 -3.63 11.78
N LEU A 154 15.77 -4.48 12.80
CA LEU A 154 15.27 -4.19 14.16
C LEU A 154 15.98 -3.00 14.80
N ASP A 155 17.30 -2.89 14.64
CA ASP A 155 18.09 -1.76 15.13
C ASP A 155 17.65 -0.46 14.42
N CYS A 156 17.40 -0.49 13.10
CA CYS A 156 16.88 0.66 12.36
C CYS A 156 15.49 1.08 12.87
N ILE A 157 14.57 0.13 13.10
CA ILE A 157 13.24 0.43 13.64
C ILE A 157 13.34 1.10 15.00
N LYS A 158 14.19 0.57 15.88
CA LYS A 158 14.46 1.15 17.21
C LYS A 158 15.01 2.58 17.11
N THR A 159 15.98 2.81 16.22
CA THR A 159 16.55 4.14 15.97
C THR A 159 15.47 5.09 15.48
N ILE A 160 14.66 4.70 14.47
CA ILE A 160 13.58 5.52 13.89
C ILE A 160 12.60 5.98 14.98
N TYR A 161 12.11 5.07 15.81
CA TYR A 161 11.15 5.40 16.87
C TYR A 161 11.74 6.23 18.01
N SER A 162 13.07 6.21 18.18
CA SER A 162 13.75 7.00 19.21
C SER A 162 13.90 8.49 18.86
N ILE A 163 13.73 8.85 17.56
CA ILE A 163 14.00 10.19 17.08
C ILE A 163 12.78 11.09 17.29
N LYS A 164 12.97 12.17 18.01
CA LYS A 164 12.05 13.30 18.11
C LYS A 164 12.80 14.56 17.66
N HIS A 165 12.33 15.16 16.58
CA HIS A 165 12.95 16.35 16.03
C HIS A 165 11.91 17.45 15.88
N LYS A 166 12.12 18.60 16.57
CA LYS A 166 11.11 19.65 16.68
C LYS A 166 9.76 19.08 17.18
N ASN A 167 8.66 19.30 16.46
CA ASN A 167 7.35 18.70 16.72
C ASN A 167 7.15 17.35 15.99
N GLY A 168 8.16 16.85 15.26
CA GLY A 168 8.13 15.66 14.46
C GLY A 168 8.42 14.39 15.27
N ALA A 169 7.76 13.29 14.91
CA ALA A 169 8.11 11.94 15.30
C ALA A 169 7.53 10.97 14.28
N ILE A 170 8.30 9.93 13.93
CA ILE A 170 7.73 8.81 13.19
C ILE A 170 6.91 7.97 14.16
N ARG A 171 5.63 7.83 13.87
CA ARG A 171 4.65 7.18 14.74
C ARG A 171 4.27 5.79 14.25
N ARG A 172 4.71 5.42 13.05
CA ARG A 172 4.46 4.12 12.43
C ARG A 172 5.49 3.79 11.37
N VAL A 173 5.94 2.54 11.43
CA VAL A 173 6.84 1.92 10.46
C VAL A 173 6.17 0.69 9.88
N ASN A 174 5.93 0.67 8.58
CA ASN A 174 5.63 -0.54 7.81
C ASN A 174 6.95 -1.14 7.33
N VAL A 175 6.98 -2.44 7.07
CA VAL A 175 8.20 -3.13 6.65
C VAL A 175 7.94 -3.92 5.38
N ASN A 176 8.74 -3.66 4.36
CA ASN A 176 8.77 -4.39 3.10
C ASN A 176 10.17 -4.98 2.93
N ILE A 177 10.37 -6.17 3.47
CA ILE A 177 11.58 -6.98 3.34
C ILE A 177 11.20 -8.36 2.83
N ALA A 178 12.18 -9.11 2.33
CA ALA A 178 11.97 -10.47 1.82
C ALA A 178 11.29 -11.39 2.83
N ALA A 179 10.65 -12.45 2.32
CA ALA A 179 10.03 -13.50 3.13
C ALA A 179 11.02 -14.07 4.15
N THR A 180 10.57 -14.26 5.39
CA THR A 180 11.43 -14.72 6.47
C THR A 180 10.72 -15.75 7.37
N THR A 181 11.32 -16.10 8.49
CA THR A 181 10.81 -17.12 9.43
C THR A 181 9.77 -16.55 10.38
N VAL A 182 8.92 -17.41 10.93
CA VAL A 182 7.94 -17.06 11.98
C VAL A 182 8.61 -16.34 13.16
N GLU A 183 9.80 -16.82 13.58
CA GLU A 183 10.58 -16.18 14.67
C GLU A 183 10.96 -14.75 14.32
N ASN A 184 11.42 -14.48 13.09
CA ASN A 184 11.78 -13.14 12.67
C ASN A 184 10.54 -12.24 12.57
N TYR A 185 9.41 -12.74 12.12
CA TYR A 185 8.15 -12.01 12.13
C TYR A 185 7.69 -11.67 13.55
N ARG A 186 7.89 -12.57 14.52
CA ARG A 186 7.62 -12.29 15.93
C ARG A 186 8.49 -11.15 16.47
N LYS A 187 9.78 -11.14 16.13
CA LYS A 187 10.69 -10.03 16.48
C LYS A 187 10.25 -8.70 15.85
N LEU A 188 9.78 -8.72 14.61
CA LEU A 188 9.23 -7.52 13.96
C LEU A 188 7.95 -7.03 14.65
N LYS A 189 7.06 -7.94 15.05
CA LYS A 189 5.87 -7.60 15.86
C LYS A 189 6.26 -6.95 17.19
N GLU A 190 7.21 -7.53 17.89
CA GLU A 190 7.74 -7.00 19.16
C GLU A 190 8.40 -5.62 19.00
N ALA A 191 9.04 -5.37 17.83
CA ALA A 191 9.58 -4.06 17.49
C ALA A 191 8.50 -3.00 17.19
N GLY A 192 7.24 -3.39 17.15
CA GLY A 192 6.11 -2.48 16.99
C GLY A 192 5.88 -2.02 15.54
N ILE A 193 6.15 -2.87 14.56
CA ILE A 193 5.82 -2.54 13.17
C ILE A 193 4.31 -2.41 12.97
N GLY A 194 3.94 -1.70 11.92
CA GLY A 194 2.56 -1.65 11.45
C GLY A 194 2.21 -2.85 10.56
N THR A 195 2.19 -2.64 9.25
CA THR A 195 1.94 -3.69 8.26
C THR A 195 3.25 -4.32 7.80
N TYR A 196 3.29 -5.64 7.70
CA TYR A 196 4.27 -6.34 6.89
C TYR A 196 3.77 -6.38 5.45
N ILE A 197 4.57 -5.90 4.51
CA ILE A 197 4.21 -5.80 3.09
C ILE A 197 5.18 -6.69 2.31
N LEU A 198 4.64 -7.52 1.43
CA LEU A 198 5.44 -8.29 0.48
C LEU A 198 4.66 -8.43 -0.83
N PHE A 199 5.27 -8.00 -1.93
CA PHE A 199 4.68 -8.19 -3.24
C PHE A 199 4.97 -9.59 -3.74
N GLN A 200 3.92 -10.26 -4.23
CA GLN A 200 4.07 -11.57 -4.88
C GLN A 200 4.84 -11.44 -6.19
N GLU A 201 4.83 -10.28 -6.78
CA GLU A 201 5.35 -9.92 -8.10
C GLU A 201 4.52 -10.54 -9.22
N THR A 202 4.47 -11.88 -9.32
CA THR A 202 3.56 -12.65 -10.17
C THR A 202 3.06 -13.89 -9.44
N TYR A 203 1.78 -14.24 -9.64
CA TYR A 203 1.17 -15.48 -9.14
C TYR A 203 1.40 -16.68 -10.07
N HIS A 204 1.83 -16.45 -11.32
CA HIS A 204 2.13 -17.53 -12.26
C HIS A 204 3.48 -18.17 -11.93
N LYS A 205 3.45 -19.39 -11.38
CA LYS A 205 4.64 -20.07 -10.83
C LYS A 205 5.79 -20.17 -11.81
N GLU A 206 5.53 -20.60 -13.06
CA GLU A 206 6.59 -20.73 -14.06
C GLU A 206 7.23 -19.38 -14.39
N SER A 207 6.42 -18.34 -14.59
CA SER A 207 6.93 -16.97 -14.79
C SER A 207 7.67 -16.47 -13.56
N TYR A 208 7.18 -16.78 -12.36
CA TYR A 208 7.85 -16.43 -11.11
C TYR A 208 9.26 -17.02 -11.04
N GLU A 209 9.42 -18.32 -11.29
CA GLU A 209 10.71 -19.01 -11.26
C GLU A 209 11.68 -18.46 -12.33
N ASN A 210 11.17 -18.14 -13.52
CA ASN A 210 11.94 -17.51 -14.60
C ASN A 210 12.38 -16.08 -14.27
N LEU A 211 11.51 -15.29 -13.62
CA LEU A 211 11.81 -13.93 -13.18
C LEU A 211 12.73 -13.86 -11.96
N HIS A 212 12.87 -14.96 -11.22
CA HIS A 212 13.76 -15.10 -10.06
C HIS A 212 14.73 -16.28 -10.24
N PRO A 213 15.62 -16.26 -11.25
CA PRO A 213 16.39 -17.43 -11.65
C PRO A 213 17.36 -17.97 -10.59
N ARG A 214 17.75 -17.15 -9.60
CA ARG A 214 18.66 -17.51 -8.51
C ARG A 214 18.40 -16.71 -7.25
N GLY A 215 18.81 -17.27 -6.12
CA GLY A 215 18.69 -16.66 -4.80
C GLY A 215 17.50 -17.20 -4.01
N PRO A 216 17.37 -16.82 -2.73
CA PRO A 216 16.30 -17.30 -1.86
C PRO A 216 14.90 -17.02 -2.41
N LYS A 217 14.70 -15.89 -3.07
CA LYS A 217 13.41 -15.48 -3.64
C LYS A 217 12.94 -16.41 -4.77
N HIS A 218 13.83 -17.24 -5.37
CA HIS A 218 13.44 -18.27 -6.36
C HIS A 218 12.40 -19.27 -5.83
N ASN A 219 12.35 -19.51 -4.52
CA ASN A 219 11.41 -20.45 -3.92
C ASN A 219 9.98 -19.87 -3.88
N TYR A 220 9.19 -20.17 -4.91
CA TYR A 220 7.82 -19.72 -5.06
C TYR A 220 6.93 -20.00 -3.83
N ALA A 221 6.93 -21.26 -3.37
CA ALA A 221 6.08 -21.64 -2.24
C ALA A 221 6.47 -20.88 -0.97
N TYR A 222 7.77 -20.84 -0.63
CA TYR A 222 8.25 -20.11 0.53
C TYR A 222 7.89 -18.62 0.49
N HIS A 223 7.95 -18.00 -0.70
CA HIS A 223 7.58 -16.61 -0.88
C HIS A 223 6.06 -16.38 -0.74
N THR A 224 5.26 -17.21 -1.43
CA THR A 224 3.79 -17.09 -1.45
C THR A 224 3.17 -17.33 -0.07
N GLU A 225 3.74 -18.24 0.73
CA GLU A 225 3.28 -18.58 2.10
C GLU A 225 3.84 -17.61 3.18
N ALA A 226 4.47 -16.50 2.77
CA ALA A 226 5.10 -15.57 3.72
C ALA A 226 4.09 -14.88 4.64
N MET A 227 2.88 -14.57 4.12
CA MET A 227 1.85 -13.90 4.92
C MET A 227 1.32 -14.80 6.04
N ASP A 228 1.17 -16.11 5.78
CA ASP A 228 0.77 -17.10 6.80
C ASP A 228 1.80 -17.14 7.94
N ARG A 229 3.08 -17.20 7.59
CA ARG A 229 4.16 -17.17 8.59
C ARG A 229 4.22 -15.84 9.35
N ALA A 230 3.90 -14.72 8.68
CA ALA A 230 3.85 -13.42 9.34
C ALA A 230 2.72 -13.36 10.37
N MET A 231 1.53 -13.86 10.00
CA MET A 231 0.37 -13.92 10.90
C MET A 231 0.58 -14.93 12.03
N GLU A 232 1.20 -16.09 11.77
CA GLU A 232 1.65 -17.01 12.83
C GLU A 232 2.66 -16.35 13.79
N GLY A 233 3.52 -15.47 13.28
CA GLY A 233 4.42 -14.64 14.08
C GLY A 233 3.75 -13.53 14.87
N GLY A 234 2.42 -13.39 14.75
CA GLY A 234 1.61 -12.40 15.48
C GLY A 234 1.46 -11.04 14.77
N ILE A 235 1.84 -10.93 13.51
CA ILE A 235 1.58 -9.71 12.73
C ILE A 235 0.11 -9.72 12.30
N ASP A 236 -0.67 -8.77 12.80
CA ASP A 236 -2.12 -8.70 12.54
C ASP A 236 -2.45 -8.13 11.15
N ASP A 237 -1.59 -7.27 10.62
CA ASP A 237 -1.83 -6.53 9.39
C ASP A 237 -0.78 -6.89 8.33
N VAL A 238 -1.21 -7.57 7.27
CA VAL A 238 -0.37 -7.93 6.12
C VAL A 238 -0.79 -7.18 4.86
N GLY A 239 0.15 -6.94 3.96
CA GLY A 239 -0.07 -6.21 2.72
C GLY A 239 0.37 -7.00 1.50
N LEU A 240 -0.57 -7.25 0.58
CA LEU A 240 -0.32 -7.91 -0.70
C LEU A 240 0.03 -6.91 -1.80
N GLY A 241 0.56 -7.41 -2.90
CA GLY A 241 0.77 -6.65 -4.12
C GLY A 241 1.21 -7.52 -5.29
N VAL A 242 0.99 -7.02 -6.49
CA VAL A 242 1.44 -7.59 -7.76
C VAL A 242 2.16 -6.53 -8.54
N LEU A 243 3.27 -6.86 -9.18
CA LEU A 243 3.95 -5.97 -10.11
C LEU A 243 3.37 -6.18 -11.52
N PHE A 244 2.33 -5.41 -11.84
CA PHE A 244 1.66 -5.51 -13.13
C PHE A 244 2.60 -5.16 -14.30
N GLY A 245 2.57 -6.00 -15.32
CA GLY A 245 3.41 -5.91 -16.50
C GLY A 245 4.45 -7.03 -16.61
N LEU A 246 4.64 -7.84 -15.56
CA LEU A 246 5.52 -9.02 -15.59
C LEU A 246 4.84 -10.24 -16.21
N GLU A 247 3.56 -10.43 -15.94
CA GLU A 247 2.72 -11.49 -16.46
C GLU A 247 1.33 -10.91 -16.82
N ARG A 248 0.47 -11.72 -17.45
CA ARG A 248 -0.87 -11.32 -17.91
C ARG A 248 -1.72 -10.82 -16.73
N TYR A 249 -2.13 -9.57 -16.79
CA TYR A 249 -2.86 -8.90 -15.70
C TYR A 249 -4.14 -9.62 -15.24
N ARG A 250 -4.82 -10.35 -16.15
CA ARG A 250 -6.01 -11.14 -15.80
C ARG A 250 -5.67 -12.31 -14.89
N TYR A 251 -4.53 -12.98 -15.15
CA TYR A 251 -4.02 -14.04 -14.29
C TYR A 251 -3.63 -13.49 -12.91
N GLU A 252 -2.94 -12.37 -12.91
CA GLU A 252 -2.48 -11.70 -11.69
C GLU A 252 -3.64 -11.23 -10.81
N LEU A 253 -4.71 -10.68 -11.39
CA LEU A 253 -5.88 -10.30 -10.62
C LEU A 253 -6.54 -11.52 -9.95
N ALA A 254 -6.73 -12.61 -10.70
CA ALA A 254 -7.32 -13.83 -10.15
C ALA A 254 -6.47 -14.39 -9.00
N GLY A 255 -5.15 -14.51 -9.19
CA GLY A 255 -4.22 -14.98 -8.16
C GLY A 255 -4.20 -14.08 -6.91
N LEU A 256 -4.20 -12.74 -7.10
CA LEU A 256 -4.27 -11.79 -6.00
C LEU A 256 -5.53 -11.94 -5.16
N LEU A 257 -6.68 -12.14 -5.81
CA LEU A 257 -7.94 -12.32 -5.12
C LEU A 257 -8.03 -13.69 -4.44
N MET A 258 -7.50 -14.74 -5.04
CA MET A 258 -7.38 -16.07 -4.39
C MET A 258 -6.51 -15.98 -3.13
N HIS A 259 -5.42 -15.22 -3.16
CA HIS A 259 -4.60 -14.99 -1.95
C HIS A 259 -5.36 -14.22 -0.87
N ALA A 260 -6.14 -13.22 -1.25
CA ALA A 260 -7.01 -12.50 -0.31
C ALA A 260 -8.09 -13.42 0.30
N GLU A 261 -8.72 -14.27 -0.52
CA GLU A 261 -9.68 -15.29 -0.08
C GLU A 261 -9.03 -16.30 0.87
N HIS A 262 -7.80 -16.73 0.58
CA HIS A 262 -7.04 -17.63 1.44
C HIS A 262 -6.81 -17.03 2.83
N LEU A 263 -6.31 -15.80 2.91
CA LEU A 263 -6.07 -15.13 4.19
C LEU A 263 -7.37 -14.99 5.00
N GLU A 264 -8.49 -14.65 4.36
CA GLU A 264 -9.78 -14.56 5.04
C GLU A 264 -10.28 -15.95 5.49
N ALA A 265 -10.06 -16.99 4.69
CA ALA A 265 -10.50 -18.35 5.00
C ALA A 265 -9.70 -19.03 6.12
N VAL A 266 -8.40 -18.73 6.24
CA VAL A 266 -7.49 -19.33 7.23
C VAL A 266 -7.41 -18.50 8.49
N HIS A 267 -7.26 -17.18 8.35
CA HIS A 267 -6.99 -16.28 9.48
C HIS A 267 -8.21 -15.46 9.90
N GLY A 268 -9.35 -15.58 9.20
CA GLY A 268 -10.57 -14.82 9.48
C GLY A 268 -10.49 -13.35 9.09
N VAL A 269 -9.35 -12.90 8.54
CA VAL A 269 -9.12 -11.53 8.13
C VAL A 269 -8.32 -11.51 6.83
N GLY A 270 -8.81 -10.73 5.85
CA GLY A 270 -8.10 -10.53 4.57
C GLY A 270 -6.96 -9.49 4.67
N PRO A 271 -6.33 -9.15 3.56
CA PRO A 271 -5.19 -8.24 3.56
C PRO A 271 -5.59 -6.84 4.04
N HIS A 272 -4.78 -6.27 4.94
CA HIS A 272 -4.95 -4.89 5.40
C HIS A 272 -4.73 -3.88 4.27
N THR A 273 -3.78 -4.18 3.37
CA THR A 273 -3.52 -3.37 2.19
C THR A 273 -3.28 -4.21 0.95
N ILE A 274 -3.64 -3.65 -0.21
CA ILE A 274 -3.25 -4.14 -1.53
C ILE A 274 -2.55 -3.01 -2.28
N SER A 275 -1.33 -3.27 -2.73
CA SER A 275 -0.54 -2.36 -3.56
C SER A 275 -0.65 -2.75 -5.03
N VAL A 276 -0.74 -1.75 -5.90
CA VAL A 276 -0.94 -1.95 -7.35
C VAL A 276 0.20 -1.28 -8.16
N PRO A 277 1.47 -1.71 -8.00
CA PRO A 277 2.55 -1.18 -8.81
C PRO A 277 2.50 -1.71 -10.25
N ARG A 278 2.91 -0.87 -11.22
CA ARG A 278 3.30 -1.31 -12.56
C ARG A 278 4.81 -1.31 -12.71
N ILE A 279 5.33 -2.20 -13.57
CA ILE A 279 6.75 -2.17 -13.93
C ILE A 279 7.12 -0.82 -14.54
N LYS A 280 8.22 -0.23 -14.09
CA LYS A 280 8.76 1.04 -14.58
C LYS A 280 10.24 0.86 -14.89
N ARG A 281 10.78 1.80 -15.67
CA ARG A 281 12.19 1.86 -15.97
C ARG A 281 13.01 2.06 -14.69
N ALA A 282 14.15 1.41 -14.63
CA ALA A 282 15.16 1.59 -13.60
C ALA A 282 16.54 1.31 -14.19
N ASP A 283 17.61 1.45 -13.39
CA ASP A 283 18.95 1.06 -13.83
C ASP A 283 18.98 -0.42 -14.21
N ASP A 284 19.54 -0.74 -15.37
CA ASP A 284 19.58 -2.10 -15.96
C ASP A 284 18.21 -2.79 -16.17
N ILE A 285 17.09 -2.04 -16.08
CA ILE A 285 15.74 -2.55 -16.27
C ILE A 285 15.02 -1.77 -17.37
N ASP A 286 14.69 -2.47 -18.46
CA ASP A 286 13.84 -1.97 -19.53
C ASP A 286 12.45 -2.63 -19.43
N PRO A 287 11.38 -1.88 -19.14
CA PRO A 287 10.02 -2.42 -19.12
C PRO A 287 9.59 -3.02 -20.46
N GLY A 288 10.18 -2.57 -21.57
CA GLY A 288 9.85 -3.05 -22.91
C GLY A 288 10.25 -4.49 -23.21
N VAL A 289 11.05 -5.12 -22.34
CA VAL A 289 11.39 -6.56 -22.47
C VAL A 289 10.29 -7.48 -21.91
N PHE A 290 9.30 -6.90 -21.20
CA PHE A 290 8.16 -7.64 -20.66
C PHE A 290 6.92 -7.39 -21.53
N ASP A 291 6.43 -8.43 -22.22
CA ASP A 291 5.33 -8.33 -23.21
C ASP A 291 3.94 -8.15 -22.59
N ASN A 292 3.86 -7.94 -21.27
CA ASN A 292 2.63 -7.88 -20.50
C ASN A 292 2.31 -6.46 -19.94
N GLY A 293 2.89 -5.43 -20.55
CA GLY A 293 2.61 -4.04 -20.18
C GLY A 293 1.12 -3.71 -20.28
N ILE A 294 0.60 -2.91 -19.36
CA ILE A 294 -0.79 -2.47 -19.33
C ILE A 294 -0.91 -0.96 -19.48
N ASP A 295 -1.90 -0.52 -20.25
CA ASP A 295 -2.23 0.88 -20.40
C ASP A 295 -2.95 1.47 -19.16
N ASP A 296 -3.14 2.78 -19.15
CA ASP A 296 -3.76 3.48 -18.03
C ASP A 296 -5.24 3.13 -17.86
N ALA A 297 -5.96 2.82 -18.94
CA ALA A 297 -7.37 2.45 -18.89
C ALA A 297 -7.54 1.08 -18.22
N THR A 298 -6.75 0.09 -18.64
CA THR A 298 -6.69 -1.24 -18.02
C THR A 298 -6.27 -1.15 -16.56
N PHE A 299 -5.26 -0.34 -16.26
CA PHE A 299 -4.81 -0.13 -14.89
C PHE A 299 -5.90 0.47 -13.98
N CYS A 300 -6.59 1.49 -14.44
CA CYS A 300 -7.73 2.07 -13.73
C CYS A 300 -8.86 1.05 -13.51
N LYS A 301 -9.14 0.20 -14.50
CA LYS A 301 -10.14 -0.86 -14.37
C LYS A 301 -9.74 -1.90 -13.33
N ILE A 302 -8.48 -2.32 -13.31
CA ILE A 302 -7.95 -3.23 -12.27
C ILE A 302 -8.14 -2.63 -10.87
N ILE A 303 -7.80 -1.35 -10.67
CA ILE A 303 -7.97 -0.66 -9.38
C ILE A 303 -9.44 -0.68 -8.96
N ALA A 304 -10.35 -0.33 -9.85
CA ALA A 304 -11.79 -0.34 -9.55
C ALA A 304 -12.30 -1.74 -9.19
N ILE A 305 -11.88 -2.77 -9.93
CA ILE A 305 -12.29 -4.17 -9.66
C ILE A 305 -11.73 -4.66 -8.32
N ILE A 306 -10.48 -4.37 -7.97
CA ILE A 306 -9.92 -4.72 -6.66
C ILE A 306 -10.73 -4.05 -5.54
N ARG A 307 -11.07 -2.75 -5.69
CA ARG A 307 -11.91 -2.04 -4.72
C ARG A 307 -13.28 -2.67 -4.54
N ILE A 308 -13.89 -3.14 -5.62
CA ILE A 308 -15.19 -3.80 -5.60
C ILE A 308 -15.09 -5.19 -4.97
N ALA A 309 -14.04 -5.95 -5.30
CA ALA A 309 -13.87 -7.33 -4.85
C ALA A 309 -13.43 -7.41 -3.39
N VAL A 310 -12.55 -6.50 -2.92
CA VAL A 310 -12.06 -6.46 -1.54
C VAL A 310 -12.37 -5.08 -0.93
N PRO A 311 -13.65 -4.80 -0.61
CA PRO A 311 -14.12 -3.44 -0.34
C PRO A 311 -13.52 -2.79 0.91
N TYR A 312 -13.05 -3.57 1.87
CA TYR A 312 -12.51 -3.11 3.15
C TYR A 312 -10.99 -2.89 3.14
N THR A 313 -10.26 -3.36 2.11
CA THR A 313 -8.79 -3.26 2.09
C THR A 313 -8.31 -1.82 1.84
N GLY A 314 -7.19 -1.43 2.44
CA GLY A 314 -6.48 -0.22 2.04
C GLY A 314 -5.79 -0.42 0.69
N MET A 315 -5.98 0.48 -0.27
CA MET A 315 -5.33 0.36 -1.57
C MET A 315 -4.25 1.42 -1.73
N ILE A 316 -3.08 1.00 -2.19
CA ILE A 316 -1.86 1.82 -2.26
C ILE A 316 -1.43 2.03 -3.70
N ILE A 317 -1.15 3.29 -4.05
CA ILE A 317 -0.43 3.67 -5.27
C ILE A 317 0.78 4.54 -4.89
N SER A 318 1.91 4.31 -5.54
CA SER A 318 3.15 5.02 -5.26
C SER A 318 3.45 6.11 -6.30
N THR A 319 4.56 6.82 -6.09
CA THR A 319 5.10 7.81 -7.02
C THR A 319 5.68 7.22 -8.31
N ARG A 320 5.56 5.89 -8.52
CA ARG A 320 5.79 5.24 -9.83
C ARG A 320 4.88 5.80 -10.92
N GLU A 321 3.65 6.16 -10.55
CA GLU A 321 2.66 6.73 -11.46
C GLU A 321 2.72 8.25 -11.47
N ASN A 322 2.46 8.83 -12.64
CA ASN A 322 2.37 10.28 -12.79
C ASN A 322 1.10 10.85 -12.14
N GLN A 323 1.06 12.17 -12.00
CA GLN A 323 -0.04 12.88 -11.35
C GLN A 323 -1.41 12.54 -11.96
N ALA A 324 -1.54 12.51 -13.28
CA ALA A 324 -2.83 12.30 -13.96
C ALA A 324 -3.39 10.89 -13.71
N VAL A 325 -2.54 9.86 -13.70
CA VAL A 325 -2.94 8.49 -13.36
C VAL A 325 -3.30 8.37 -11.88
N ARG A 326 -2.52 9.00 -11.00
CA ARG A 326 -2.78 8.99 -9.55
C ARG A 326 -4.11 9.67 -9.23
N GLU A 327 -4.45 10.76 -9.90
CA GLU A 327 -5.73 11.47 -9.74
C GLU A 327 -6.92 10.55 -10.09
N LYS A 328 -6.89 9.90 -11.25
CA LYS A 328 -7.92 8.92 -11.63
C LYS A 328 -8.01 7.79 -10.61
N ALA A 329 -6.88 7.23 -10.19
CA ALA A 329 -6.82 6.13 -9.24
C ALA A 329 -7.41 6.49 -7.86
N LEU A 330 -7.23 7.73 -7.40
CA LEU A 330 -7.83 8.23 -6.14
C LEU A 330 -9.35 8.17 -6.18
N HIS A 331 -9.97 8.49 -7.30
CA HIS A 331 -11.42 8.38 -7.47
C HIS A 331 -11.90 6.93 -7.61
N LEU A 332 -11.04 6.01 -8.09
CA LEU A 332 -11.40 4.61 -8.32
C LEU A 332 -11.18 3.68 -7.12
N GLY A 333 -10.66 4.18 -6.01
CA GLY A 333 -10.56 3.33 -4.83
C GLY A 333 -9.26 3.42 -4.03
N ILE A 334 -8.24 4.10 -4.53
CA ILE A 334 -7.00 4.29 -3.78
C ILE A 334 -7.26 5.10 -2.50
N SER A 335 -6.70 4.65 -1.39
CA SER A 335 -6.86 5.26 -0.07
C SER A 335 -5.53 5.64 0.60
N GLN A 336 -4.40 5.21 0.03
CA GLN A 336 -3.07 5.52 0.54
C GLN A 336 -2.12 5.84 -0.61
N ILE A 337 -1.30 6.87 -0.43
CA ILE A 337 -0.28 7.27 -1.42
C ILE A 337 1.04 7.62 -0.75
N SER A 338 2.13 7.42 -1.47
CA SER A 338 3.40 8.03 -1.08
C SER A 338 3.51 9.46 -1.65
N GLY A 339 4.20 10.33 -0.94
CA GLY A 339 4.42 11.73 -1.35
C GLY A 339 5.82 12.21 -0.97
N GLY A 340 6.43 13.07 -1.78
CA GLY A 340 7.79 13.54 -1.57
C GLY A 340 8.82 12.41 -1.54
N SER A 341 8.60 11.34 -2.31
CA SER A 341 9.35 10.09 -2.20
C SER A 341 10.75 10.17 -2.80
N ARG A 342 11.68 9.45 -2.17
CA ARG A 342 13.00 9.09 -2.72
C ARG A 342 13.10 7.56 -2.72
N THR A 343 13.62 6.99 -3.81
CA THR A 343 13.75 5.53 -3.99
C THR A 343 15.19 5.04 -3.97
N SER A 344 16.11 5.94 -3.62
CA SER A 344 17.52 5.67 -3.38
C SER A 344 17.84 5.50 -1.90
N VAL A 345 18.91 4.76 -1.60
CA VAL A 345 19.42 4.60 -0.23
C VAL A 345 20.14 5.89 0.19
N GLY A 346 19.60 6.57 1.20
CA GLY A 346 20.14 7.86 1.68
C GLY A 346 19.67 9.07 0.86
N GLY A 347 18.58 8.94 0.10
CA GLY A 347 18.15 9.97 -0.85
C GLY A 347 17.45 11.20 -0.25
N TYR A 348 17.10 11.20 1.04
CA TYR A 348 16.46 12.36 1.67
C TYR A 348 17.45 13.39 2.21
N THR A 349 18.71 13.00 2.45
CA THR A 349 19.77 13.89 2.92
C THR A 349 20.69 14.38 1.82
N GLU A 350 20.55 13.86 0.60
CA GLU A 350 21.38 14.24 -0.54
C GLU A 350 20.71 15.34 -1.38
N ASP A 351 21.46 16.43 -1.67
CA ASP A 351 20.97 17.56 -2.48
C ASP A 351 20.81 17.20 -3.97
N VAL A 352 21.59 16.24 -4.45
CA VAL A 352 21.53 15.73 -5.82
C VAL A 352 20.99 14.31 -5.80
N ARG A 353 19.94 14.03 -6.56
CA ARG A 353 19.38 12.68 -6.68
C ARG A 353 20.42 11.76 -7.33
N PRO A 354 20.93 10.73 -6.64
CA PRO A 354 21.79 9.74 -7.28
C PRO A 354 20.87 8.80 -8.10
N THR A 355 20.78 9.04 -9.40
CA THR A 355 19.98 8.23 -10.33
C THR A 355 20.48 6.79 -10.46
N ASP A 356 21.72 6.54 -10.06
CA ASP A 356 22.40 5.23 -10.13
C ASP A 356 22.10 4.31 -8.93
N THR A 357 21.33 4.75 -7.94
CA THR A 357 20.95 3.93 -6.76
C THR A 357 19.45 3.79 -6.56
N GLU A 358 18.63 4.39 -7.42
CA GLU A 358 17.17 4.33 -7.33
C GLU A 358 16.63 2.95 -7.68
N GLN A 359 15.62 2.49 -6.95
CA GLN A 359 14.95 1.22 -7.25
C GLN A 359 14.07 1.31 -8.50
N PHE A 360 13.54 2.48 -8.79
CA PHE A 360 12.76 2.80 -10.00
C PHE A 360 12.69 4.32 -10.20
N ASP A 361 12.46 4.72 -11.44
CA ASP A 361 12.26 6.11 -11.79
C ASP A 361 10.98 6.67 -11.14
N VAL A 362 11.12 7.74 -10.36
CA VAL A 362 10.00 8.42 -9.73
C VAL A 362 9.29 9.31 -10.74
N SER A 363 8.07 8.98 -11.12
CA SER A 363 7.28 9.76 -12.09
C SER A 363 6.64 11.00 -11.47
N ASP A 364 6.19 10.93 -10.21
CA ASP A 364 5.66 12.08 -9.46
C ASP A 364 6.72 12.59 -8.49
N GLN A 365 7.36 13.70 -8.86
CA GLN A 365 8.51 14.27 -8.16
C GLN A 365 8.15 15.44 -7.24
N ARG A 366 6.86 15.73 -7.09
CA ARG A 366 6.39 16.83 -6.24
C ARG A 366 6.82 16.64 -4.78
N SER A 367 7.06 17.77 -4.11
CA SER A 367 7.25 17.80 -2.65
C SER A 367 6.00 17.28 -1.91
N LEU A 368 6.14 16.97 -0.64
CA LEU A 368 5.01 16.54 0.17
C LEU A 368 3.95 17.65 0.28
N ASP A 369 4.36 18.93 0.39
CA ASP A 369 3.45 20.07 0.50
C ASP A 369 2.60 20.24 -0.77
N GLU A 370 3.23 20.16 -1.96
CA GLU A 370 2.52 20.20 -3.24
C GLU A 370 1.54 19.02 -3.40
N VAL A 371 1.89 17.84 -2.90
CA VAL A 371 0.98 16.68 -2.93
C VAL A 371 -0.21 16.87 -1.99
N ILE A 372 0.00 17.48 -0.83
CA ILE A 372 -1.06 17.79 0.14
C ILE A 372 -2.01 18.84 -0.42
N GLU A 373 -1.47 19.93 -0.98
CA GLU A 373 -2.25 20.98 -1.64
C GLU A 373 -3.13 20.40 -2.76
N TRP A 374 -2.53 19.65 -3.68
CA TRP A 374 -3.23 18.95 -4.75
C TRP A 374 -4.35 18.02 -4.26
N LEU A 375 -4.13 17.24 -3.19
CA LEU A 375 -5.18 16.39 -2.62
C LEU A 375 -6.36 17.21 -2.11
N MET A 376 -6.08 18.36 -1.45
CA MET A 376 -7.13 19.23 -0.93
C MET A 376 -7.90 19.94 -2.04
N GLU A 377 -7.24 20.34 -3.13
CA GLU A 377 -7.87 20.88 -4.33
C GLU A 377 -8.84 19.89 -4.99
N LEU A 378 -8.50 18.58 -4.96
CA LEU A 378 -9.36 17.50 -5.43
C LEU A 378 -10.49 17.12 -4.45
N GLY A 379 -10.60 17.80 -3.30
CA GLY A 379 -11.61 17.52 -2.27
C GLY A 379 -11.29 16.32 -1.39
N PHE A 380 -10.05 15.83 -1.40
CA PHE A 380 -9.60 14.79 -0.48
C PHE A 380 -9.02 15.37 0.81
N LEU A 381 -9.16 14.61 1.90
CA LEU A 381 -8.62 14.93 3.21
C LEU A 381 -7.28 14.22 3.44
N PRO A 382 -6.13 14.92 3.34
CA PRO A 382 -4.83 14.32 3.66
C PRO A 382 -4.76 13.86 5.11
N SER A 383 -4.17 12.69 5.35
CA SER A 383 -4.13 12.09 6.68
C SER A 383 -2.77 11.46 6.97
N PHE A 384 -2.20 11.79 8.12
CA PHE A 384 -1.01 11.14 8.69
C PHE A 384 -1.37 10.24 9.87
N CYS A 385 -2.63 9.80 9.97
CA CYS A 385 -3.13 9.04 11.09
C CYS A 385 -2.40 7.71 11.26
N THR A 386 -2.02 7.43 12.51
CA THR A 386 -1.38 6.18 12.96
C THR A 386 -2.07 5.60 14.19
N ALA A 387 -3.29 6.09 14.51
CA ALA A 387 -3.95 5.81 15.78
C ALA A 387 -4.34 4.33 15.95
N CYS A 388 -4.80 3.65 14.90
CA CYS A 388 -5.29 2.28 15.01
C CYS A 388 -4.24 1.34 15.59
N TYR A 389 -3.00 1.39 15.10
CA TYR A 389 -1.89 0.56 15.61
C TYR A 389 -1.55 0.86 17.07
N ARG A 390 -1.56 2.14 17.42
CA ARG A 390 -1.22 2.63 18.77
C ARG A 390 -2.34 2.37 19.79
N ALA A 391 -3.57 2.12 19.31
CA ALA A 391 -4.74 1.83 20.12
C ALA A 391 -5.16 0.34 20.06
N GLY A 392 -4.32 -0.54 19.50
CA GLY A 392 -4.61 -1.98 19.37
C GLY A 392 -5.84 -2.27 18.50
N ARG A 393 -6.14 -1.41 17.52
CA ARG A 393 -7.19 -1.60 16.52
C ARG A 393 -6.55 -2.11 15.24
N THR A 394 -6.13 -3.37 15.23
CA THR A 394 -5.46 -4.07 14.12
C THR A 394 -6.17 -5.39 13.83
N GLY A 395 -5.87 -6.03 12.72
CA GLY A 395 -6.43 -7.33 12.34
C GLY A 395 -7.95 -7.35 12.27
N ASP A 396 -8.57 -8.37 12.85
CA ASP A 396 -10.01 -8.58 12.92
C ASP A 396 -10.76 -7.38 13.51
N ARG A 397 -10.26 -6.83 14.62
CA ARG A 397 -10.87 -5.65 15.27
C ARG A 397 -10.92 -4.43 14.36
N PHE A 398 -9.88 -4.20 13.55
CA PHE A 398 -9.90 -3.13 12.55
C PHE A 398 -10.93 -3.41 11.47
N MET A 399 -10.98 -4.65 10.97
CA MET A 399 -11.90 -5.06 9.91
C MET A 399 -13.36 -4.97 10.36
N GLU A 400 -13.68 -5.34 11.60
CA GLU A 400 -15.03 -5.18 12.17
C GLU A 400 -15.45 -3.71 12.22
N LEU A 401 -14.55 -2.81 12.65
CA LEU A 401 -14.80 -1.37 12.66
C LEU A 401 -15.00 -0.80 11.24
N CYS A 402 -14.27 -1.33 10.25
CA CYS A 402 -14.47 -0.96 8.85
C CYS A 402 -15.82 -1.46 8.34
N LYS A 403 -16.12 -2.76 8.50
CA LYS A 403 -17.37 -3.40 8.01
C LYS A 403 -18.62 -2.75 8.65
N SER A 404 -18.54 -2.36 9.94
CA SER A 404 -19.62 -1.66 10.65
C SER A 404 -19.69 -0.15 10.40
N LYS A 405 -18.76 0.43 9.63
CA LYS A 405 -18.58 1.88 9.40
C LYS A 405 -18.22 2.69 10.66
N GLN A 406 -18.08 2.06 11.81
CA GLN A 406 -17.70 2.69 13.08
C GLN A 406 -16.30 3.34 13.01
N ILE A 407 -15.46 2.85 12.09
CA ILE A 407 -14.11 3.38 11.86
C ILE A 407 -14.11 4.88 11.52
N GLN A 408 -15.19 5.40 10.92
CA GLN A 408 -15.31 6.82 10.57
C GLN A 408 -15.29 7.72 11.82
N ASN A 409 -15.83 7.28 12.94
CA ASN A 409 -15.80 8.02 14.22
C ASN A 409 -14.39 8.16 14.82
N CYS A 410 -13.43 7.36 14.36
CA CYS A 410 -12.03 7.46 14.77
C CYS A 410 -11.16 8.07 13.68
N CYS A 411 -11.31 7.57 12.46
CA CYS A 411 -10.41 7.90 11.37
C CYS A 411 -10.63 9.30 10.81
N HIS A 412 -11.89 9.76 10.72
CA HIS A 412 -12.18 11.10 10.20
C HIS A 412 -11.64 12.20 11.14
N PRO A 413 -11.97 12.23 12.45
CA PRO A 413 -11.38 13.20 13.35
C PRO A 413 -9.85 13.08 13.46
N ASN A 414 -9.28 11.87 13.42
CA ASN A 414 -7.83 11.71 13.41
C ASN A 414 -7.16 12.29 12.14
N ALA A 415 -7.84 12.24 10.99
CA ALA A 415 -7.33 12.88 9.78
C ALA A 415 -7.29 14.40 9.95
N LEU A 416 -8.36 15.00 10.48
CA LEU A 416 -8.42 16.44 10.76
C LEU A 416 -7.31 16.87 11.74
N LEU A 417 -7.12 16.13 12.84
CA LEU A 417 -6.09 16.44 13.83
C LEU A 417 -4.68 16.35 13.22
N THR A 418 -4.40 15.30 12.44
CA THR A 418 -3.07 15.14 11.84
C THR A 418 -2.81 16.11 10.68
N LEU A 419 -3.85 16.48 9.92
CA LEU A 419 -3.73 17.56 8.95
C LEU A 419 -3.46 18.89 9.66
N LYS A 420 -4.20 19.23 10.73
CA LYS A 420 -3.97 20.45 11.50
C LYS A 420 -2.55 20.53 12.05
N GLU A 421 -1.98 19.43 12.58
CA GLU A 421 -0.58 19.38 12.97
C GLU A 421 0.37 19.73 11.79
N TYR A 422 0.08 19.18 10.59
CA TYR A 422 0.87 19.48 9.40
C TYR A 422 0.76 20.98 9.01
N LEU A 423 -0.42 21.54 9.01
CA LEU A 423 -0.68 22.93 8.65
C LEU A 423 0.05 23.92 9.59
N GLU A 424 0.18 23.59 10.87
CA GLU A 424 0.86 24.44 11.83
C GLU A 424 2.38 24.35 11.75
N ASP A 425 2.93 23.16 11.44
CA ASP A 425 4.35 22.89 11.58
C ASP A 425 5.14 22.95 10.27
N TYR A 426 4.49 22.65 9.12
CA TYR A 426 5.21 22.35 7.87
C TYR A 426 4.66 23.02 6.62
N ALA A 427 3.39 23.37 6.60
CA ALA A 427 2.71 23.83 5.39
C ALA A 427 3.19 25.20 4.91
N SER A 428 3.25 25.37 3.60
CA SER A 428 3.36 26.70 2.99
C SER A 428 2.13 27.56 3.32
N PRO A 429 2.21 28.89 3.21
CA PRO A 429 1.05 29.76 3.45
C PRO A 429 -0.18 29.41 2.60
N ALA A 430 0.02 29.01 1.34
CA ALA A 430 -1.08 28.61 0.44
C ALA A 430 -1.72 27.30 0.90
N THR A 431 -0.95 26.26 1.14
CA THR A 431 -1.40 24.97 1.66
C THR A 431 -2.11 25.14 3.01
N LYS A 432 -1.56 26.00 3.89
CA LYS A 432 -2.17 26.28 5.19
C LYS A 432 -3.57 26.93 5.04
N ALA A 433 -3.69 27.95 4.20
CA ALA A 433 -4.97 28.64 4.00
C ALA A 433 -6.05 27.69 3.44
N LEU A 434 -5.70 26.87 2.44
CA LEU A 434 -6.59 25.86 1.87
C LEU A 434 -6.98 24.81 2.90
N GLY A 435 -6.01 24.31 3.67
CA GLY A 435 -6.20 23.26 4.67
C GLY A 435 -7.06 23.72 5.86
N GLU A 436 -6.90 24.96 6.34
CA GLU A 436 -7.74 25.49 7.41
C GLU A 436 -9.21 25.55 6.98
N LYS A 437 -9.48 25.96 5.75
CA LYS A 437 -10.83 25.93 5.18
C LYS A 437 -11.37 24.50 5.13
N LEU A 438 -10.60 23.57 4.60
CA LEU A 438 -11.00 22.15 4.50
C LEU A 438 -11.32 21.57 5.89
N VAL A 439 -10.49 21.87 6.92
CA VAL A 439 -10.75 21.41 8.29
C VAL A 439 -12.09 21.91 8.80
N GLN A 440 -12.46 23.16 8.55
CA GLN A 440 -13.75 23.71 8.94
C GLN A 440 -14.92 23.07 8.18
N ASP A 441 -14.77 22.87 6.88
CA ASP A 441 -15.80 22.27 6.01
C ASP A 441 -16.06 20.80 6.36
N GLU A 442 -15.04 20.08 6.86
CA GLU A 442 -15.11 18.65 7.20
C GLU A 442 -15.54 18.34 8.64
N LEU A 443 -15.49 19.30 9.56
CA LEU A 443 -15.94 19.11 10.95
C LEU A 443 -17.38 18.61 11.07
N PRO A 444 -18.37 19.13 10.31
CA PRO A 444 -19.74 18.62 10.36
C PRO A 444 -19.91 17.17 9.96
N ASN A 445 -18.95 16.62 9.20
CA ASN A 445 -18.96 15.24 8.72
C ASN A 445 -18.54 14.21 9.80
N ILE A 446 -18.16 14.65 11.01
CA ILE A 446 -17.96 13.76 12.16
C ILE A 446 -19.35 13.33 12.67
N PRO A 447 -19.71 12.01 12.61
CA PRO A 447 -21.09 11.58 12.86
C PRO A 447 -21.56 11.83 14.29
N GLN A 448 -20.70 11.62 15.28
CA GLN A 448 -21.04 11.76 16.70
C GLN A 448 -20.72 13.16 17.22
N GLU A 449 -21.72 13.86 17.76
CA GLU A 449 -21.59 15.23 18.29
C GLU A 449 -20.51 15.36 19.36
N LYS A 450 -20.48 14.45 20.35
CA LYS A 450 -19.44 14.43 21.39
C LYS A 450 -18.02 14.26 20.84
N VAL A 451 -17.86 13.44 19.79
CA VAL A 451 -16.56 13.27 19.12
C VAL A 451 -16.17 14.55 18.41
N ARG A 452 -17.13 15.23 17.77
CA ARG A 452 -16.92 16.51 17.09
C ARG A 452 -16.50 17.61 18.07
N GLU A 453 -17.16 17.75 19.23
CA GLU A 453 -16.79 18.70 20.27
C GLU A 453 -15.36 18.48 20.77
N VAL A 454 -15.00 17.24 21.10
CA VAL A 454 -13.62 16.88 21.51
C VAL A 454 -12.62 17.14 20.38
N CYS A 455 -13.01 16.91 19.11
CA CYS A 455 -12.15 17.22 17.96
C CYS A 455 -11.87 18.73 17.89
N ILE A 456 -12.90 19.57 18.02
CA ILE A 456 -12.76 21.04 18.02
C ILE A 456 -11.82 21.51 19.13
N GLU A 457 -12.01 21.01 20.36
CA GLU A 457 -11.10 21.31 21.48
C GLU A 457 -9.65 20.94 21.17
N ARG A 458 -9.42 19.75 20.61
CA ARG A 458 -8.06 19.29 20.25
C ARG A 458 -7.45 20.09 19.12
N LEU A 459 -8.22 20.50 18.11
CA LEU A 459 -7.76 21.41 17.05
C LEU A 459 -7.27 22.74 17.61
N GLN A 460 -7.99 23.30 18.61
CA GLN A 460 -7.56 24.52 19.30
C GLN A 460 -6.24 24.32 20.07
N LYS A 461 -6.10 23.18 20.76
CA LYS A 461 -4.85 22.83 21.46
C LYS A 461 -3.67 22.64 20.50
N ILE A 462 -3.90 22.05 19.31
CA ILE A 462 -2.87 21.96 18.27
C ILE A 462 -2.42 23.35 17.83
N ALA A 463 -3.34 24.28 17.63
CA ALA A 463 -3.01 25.68 17.29
C ALA A 463 -2.21 26.38 18.41
N GLN A 464 -2.34 25.93 19.67
CA GLN A 464 -1.57 26.39 20.83
C GLN A 464 -0.24 25.66 21.03
N GLY A 465 0.12 24.73 20.15
CA GLY A 465 1.41 24.02 20.16
C GLY A 465 1.37 22.59 20.71
N GLU A 466 0.22 22.10 21.18
CA GLU A 466 0.11 20.68 21.58
C GLU A 466 0.06 19.76 20.34
N ARG A 467 0.54 18.53 20.48
CA ARG A 467 0.63 17.56 19.38
C ARG A 467 0.23 16.16 19.85
N ASP A 468 0.03 15.27 18.84
CA ASP A 468 -0.17 13.82 19.02
C ASP A 468 -1.49 13.42 19.67
N PHE A 469 -2.54 14.19 19.41
CA PHE A 469 -3.91 13.81 19.78
C PHE A 469 -4.41 12.66 18.87
N ARG A 470 -5.24 11.78 19.47
CA ARG A 470 -5.88 10.67 18.76
C ARG A 470 -7.17 10.22 19.42
N PHE A 471 -8.07 9.67 18.58
CA PHE A 471 -9.29 9.00 19.00
C PHE A 471 -9.15 7.49 18.95
#